data_e2d7828fc4b0f8cb912e01b3ea2ccd34
#
_entry.id   e2d7828fc4b0f8cb912e01b3ea2ccd34
#
_cell.length_a   1.000
_cell.length_b   1.000
_cell.length_c   1.000
_cell.angle_alpha   90.00
_cell.angle_beta   90.00
_cell.angle_gamma   90.00
#
_symmetry.space_group_name_H-M   'P 1'
#
loop_
_entity.id
_entity.type
_entity.pdbx_description
1 polymer ?
#
loop_
_entity_poly.entity_id
_entity_poly.type
_entity_poly.pdbx_seq_one_letter_code
_entity_poly.pdbx_strand_id
1 'polypeptide(L)'
;MSINLGGVYTSTTDAAIAAFDTEVKLVYQGEGVLRNCVRVKTGVTGQQYAFRKMGAGMAYQQTSSAEAITPNDTSHSKIFATLTNWRIGDYTDLFDQAETNIDERMELAKSFAKSIGRAEDQLIINALNTATGLAGAVTANYGGTSTGLTADKLRHAKRYLMQNQASGGEHYLATTAIGLETALAEIEVTSADYQTMRVLVDANLDNKQAFGFKFKIIENRLEGGLPTASTTCVYSYAWDKASTGLATAIEPQSRVDFIPVNGAWLSQSIYMGGSAVIDALGVVSISVYGS
;
A
#
# COMPACT_ATOMS: atom_id res chain seq x y z
N MET A 1 -39.44 61.67 -33.10
CA MET A 1 -39.67 60.23 -32.95
C MET A 1 -38.32 59.56 -32.75
N SER A 2 -37.88 59.42 -31.53
CA SER A 2 -36.53 58.88 -31.22
C SER A 2 -36.67 57.37 -30.93
N ILE A 3 -36.07 56.57 -31.79
CA ILE A 3 -36.02 55.13 -31.63
C ILE A 3 -34.90 54.83 -30.60
N ASN A 4 -35.34 54.46 -29.42
CA ASN A 4 -34.46 53.98 -28.35
C ASN A 4 -34.04 52.53 -28.71
N LEU A 5 -32.82 52.35 -29.24
CA LEU A 5 -32.17 51.08 -29.48
C LEU A 5 -31.34 50.69 -28.24
N GLY A 6 -31.97 50.67 -27.10
CA GLY A 6 -31.39 50.13 -25.86
C GLY A 6 -31.47 48.60 -25.84
N GLY A 7 -31.06 47.93 -26.87
CA GLY A 7 -30.84 46.50 -26.87
C GLY A 7 -29.45 46.23 -26.28
N VAL A 8 -29.41 45.88 -25.01
CA VAL A 8 -28.22 45.28 -24.45
C VAL A 8 -28.03 43.92 -25.16
N TYR A 9 -27.05 43.85 -26.07
CA TYR A 9 -26.64 42.60 -26.67
C TYR A 9 -25.88 41.76 -25.65
N THR A 10 -26.58 41.21 -24.70
CA THR A 10 -26.03 40.19 -23.75
C THR A 10 -25.98 38.80 -24.34
N SER A 11 -26.60 38.60 -25.52
CA SER A 11 -26.76 37.28 -26.13
C SER A 11 -25.48 36.68 -26.74
N THR A 12 -24.46 37.50 -27.02
CA THR A 12 -23.18 36.98 -27.59
C THR A 12 -22.20 36.51 -26.51
N THR A 13 -22.35 36.97 -25.26
CA THR A 13 -21.53 36.48 -24.15
C THR A 13 -22.08 35.18 -23.57
N ASP A 14 -23.39 34.95 -23.62
CA ASP A 14 -24.01 33.68 -23.19
C ASP A 14 -23.85 32.57 -24.24
N ALA A 15 -23.57 32.93 -25.51
CA ALA A 15 -23.26 31.97 -26.57
C ALA A 15 -21.77 31.65 -26.70
N ALA A 16 -20.92 32.23 -25.85
CA ALA A 16 -19.54 31.80 -25.73
C ALA A 16 -19.54 30.43 -25.06
N ILE A 17 -19.67 29.37 -25.83
CA ILE A 17 -19.41 28.02 -25.40
C ILE A 17 -17.95 28.03 -24.92
N ALA A 18 -17.76 27.86 -23.62
CA ALA A 18 -16.45 27.65 -23.07
C ALA A 18 -15.84 26.45 -23.81
N ALA A 19 -14.73 26.66 -24.48
CA ALA A 19 -13.98 25.54 -25.06
C ALA A 19 -13.50 24.71 -23.87
N PHE A 20 -14.11 23.56 -23.68
CA PHE A 20 -13.66 22.60 -22.68
C PHE A 20 -12.45 21.87 -23.23
N ASP A 21 -11.46 21.67 -22.35
CA ASP A 21 -10.35 20.81 -22.63
C ASP A 21 -10.88 19.38 -22.89
N THR A 22 -10.39 18.73 -23.92
CA THR A 22 -10.77 17.35 -24.23
C THR A 22 -10.12 16.35 -23.29
N GLU A 23 -9.12 16.79 -22.52
CA GLU A 23 -8.46 15.97 -21.50
C GLU A 23 -8.96 16.33 -20.09
N VAL A 24 -9.60 15.40 -19.41
CA VAL A 24 -9.90 15.52 -17.98
C VAL A 24 -8.65 15.20 -17.19
N LYS A 25 -8.09 16.19 -16.52
CA LYS A 25 -7.01 15.95 -15.57
C LYS A 25 -7.61 15.37 -14.28
N LEU A 26 -7.38 14.09 -14.03
CA LEU A 26 -7.69 13.49 -12.74
C LEU A 26 -6.89 14.16 -11.62
N VAL A 27 -7.55 14.41 -10.50
CA VAL A 27 -6.90 14.86 -9.27
C VAL A 27 -5.80 13.85 -8.90
N TYR A 28 -4.67 14.33 -8.41
CA TYR A 28 -3.60 13.44 -7.95
C TYR A 28 -4.12 12.48 -6.87
N GLN A 29 -4.03 11.21 -7.14
CA GLN A 29 -4.47 10.13 -6.26
C GLN A 29 -3.34 9.13 -6.08
N GLY A 30 -3.16 8.67 -4.84
CA GLY A 30 -2.26 7.55 -4.59
C GLY A 30 -2.74 6.29 -5.28
N GLU A 31 -1.81 5.52 -5.80
CA GLU A 31 -2.04 4.19 -6.36
C GLU A 31 -1.70 3.13 -5.32
N GLY A 32 -2.20 1.89 -5.50
CA GLY A 32 -1.79 0.75 -4.71
C GLY A 32 -0.35 0.34 -5.05
N VAL A 33 0.51 0.21 -4.04
CA VAL A 33 1.94 -0.07 -4.22
C VAL A 33 2.43 -1.32 -3.49
N LEU A 34 1.62 -1.89 -2.58
CA LEU A 34 2.06 -2.96 -1.67
C LEU A 34 1.82 -4.37 -2.19
N ARG A 35 0.99 -4.57 -3.21
CA ARG A 35 0.66 -5.90 -3.75
C ARG A 35 1.90 -6.74 -4.08
N ASN A 36 2.91 -6.14 -4.70
CA ASN A 36 4.14 -6.83 -5.09
C ASN A 36 5.13 -7.02 -3.93
N CYS A 37 4.86 -6.39 -2.79
CA CYS A 37 5.72 -6.42 -1.60
C CYS A 37 5.34 -7.55 -0.62
N VAL A 38 4.31 -8.33 -0.92
CA VAL A 38 3.78 -9.44 -0.11
C VAL A 38 3.66 -10.71 -0.94
N ARG A 39 3.42 -11.82 -0.26
CA ARG A 39 3.14 -13.10 -0.93
C ARG A 39 1.69 -13.13 -1.40
N VAL A 40 1.46 -13.07 -2.71
CA VAL A 40 0.11 -13.06 -3.29
C VAL A 40 -0.35 -14.48 -3.61
N LYS A 41 -1.60 -14.81 -3.26
CA LYS A 41 -2.31 -16.01 -3.67
C LYS A 41 -3.63 -15.61 -4.33
N THR A 42 -3.77 -15.91 -5.60
CA THR A 42 -4.94 -15.58 -6.44
C THR A 42 -5.85 -16.79 -6.62
N GLY A 43 -7.09 -16.54 -7.05
CA GLY A 43 -8.07 -17.59 -7.36
C GLY A 43 -8.54 -18.36 -6.14
N VAL A 44 -8.64 -17.70 -5.00
CA VAL A 44 -9.11 -18.30 -3.74
C VAL A 44 -10.64 -18.41 -3.77
N THR A 45 -11.16 -19.55 -3.28
CA THR A 45 -12.62 -19.77 -3.13
C THR A 45 -12.97 -19.87 -1.64
N GLY A 46 -14.09 -19.27 -1.23
CA GLY A 46 -14.57 -19.27 0.16
C GLY A 46 -14.41 -17.92 0.84
N GLN A 47 -14.73 -17.87 2.13
CA GLN A 47 -14.67 -16.65 2.94
C GLN A 47 -13.31 -16.41 3.59
N GLN A 48 -12.47 -17.44 3.68
CA GLN A 48 -11.16 -17.39 4.33
C GLN A 48 -10.16 -18.24 3.54
N TYR A 49 -8.92 -17.79 3.55
CA TYR A 49 -7.80 -18.57 3.02
C TYR A 49 -6.80 -18.85 4.14
N ALA A 50 -6.37 -20.10 4.29
CA ALA A 50 -5.42 -20.52 5.29
C ALA A 50 -3.99 -20.57 4.71
N PHE A 51 -3.15 -19.65 5.14
CA PHE A 51 -1.70 -19.76 4.95
C PHE A 51 -1.13 -20.77 5.94
N ARG A 52 -0.27 -21.66 5.46
CA ARG A 52 0.37 -22.67 6.30
C ARG A 52 1.77 -22.21 6.69
N LYS A 53 2.09 -22.36 7.99
CA LYS A 53 3.41 -22.15 8.55
C LYS A 53 3.86 -23.46 9.20
N MET A 54 5.10 -23.85 8.98
CA MET A 54 5.74 -25.00 9.58
C MET A 54 6.84 -24.51 10.52
N GLY A 55 6.94 -25.11 11.70
CA GLY A 55 8.00 -24.83 12.66
C GLY A 55 9.37 -25.32 12.20
N ALA A 56 10.41 -24.87 12.88
CA ALA A 56 11.78 -25.32 12.62
C ALA A 56 11.99 -26.73 13.21
N GLY A 57 12.69 -27.57 12.44
CA GLY A 57 13.18 -28.85 12.92
C GLY A 57 14.57 -28.73 13.54
N MET A 58 14.92 -29.66 14.42
CA MET A 58 16.26 -29.78 15.01
C MET A 58 16.94 -31.03 14.49
N ALA A 59 18.23 -30.91 14.12
CA ALA A 59 19.03 -32.07 13.76
C ALA A 59 19.62 -32.70 15.01
N TYR A 60 19.66 -34.02 15.05
CA TYR A 60 20.32 -34.80 16.09
C TYR A 60 21.64 -35.31 15.60
N GLN A 61 22.65 -35.31 16.49
CA GLN A 61 23.92 -35.94 16.20
C GLN A 61 23.80 -37.46 16.41
N GLN A 62 24.13 -38.23 15.42
CA GLN A 62 24.25 -39.69 15.56
C GLN A 62 25.49 -40.01 16.40
N THR A 63 25.29 -40.79 17.47
CA THR A 63 26.36 -41.15 18.42
C THR A 63 26.88 -42.58 18.23
N SER A 64 26.10 -43.43 17.57
CA SER A 64 26.47 -44.82 17.29
C SER A 64 26.16 -45.23 15.84
N SER A 65 26.85 -46.26 15.34
CA SER A 65 26.58 -46.84 14.04
C SER A 65 25.20 -47.50 14.03
N ALA A 66 24.40 -47.27 12.98
CA ALA A 66 23.05 -47.80 12.81
C ALA A 66 22.04 -47.39 13.93
N GLU A 67 22.23 -46.23 14.52
CA GLU A 67 21.27 -45.68 15.48
C GLU A 67 19.92 -45.36 14.81
N ALA A 68 18.82 -45.66 15.49
CA ALA A 68 17.48 -45.39 14.99
C ALA A 68 17.22 -43.90 14.90
N ILE A 69 16.63 -43.46 13.76
CA ILE A 69 16.24 -42.04 13.59
C ILE A 69 15.13 -41.71 14.54
N THR A 70 15.35 -40.70 15.41
CA THR A 70 14.32 -40.13 16.27
C THR A 70 13.49 -39.15 15.45
N PRO A 71 12.18 -39.39 15.22
CA PRO A 71 11.34 -38.45 14.49
C PRO A 71 11.27 -37.10 15.20
N ASN A 72 11.46 -36.03 14.45
CA ASN A 72 11.23 -34.68 14.94
C ASN A 72 9.78 -34.30 14.67
N ASP A 73 8.98 -34.09 15.72
CA ASP A 73 7.59 -33.65 15.61
C ASP A 73 7.54 -32.14 15.31
N THR A 74 7.54 -31.82 14.02
CA THR A 74 7.54 -30.43 13.55
C THR A 74 6.14 -29.84 13.66
N SER A 75 5.98 -28.75 14.40
CA SER A 75 4.70 -28.08 14.57
C SER A 75 4.18 -27.47 13.26
N HIS A 76 2.89 -27.62 13.00
CA HIS A 76 2.19 -27.02 11.88
C HIS A 76 1.12 -26.05 12.37
N SER A 77 1.10 -24.84 11.83
CA SER A 77 0.08 -23.84 12.14
C SER A 77 -0.58 -23.31 10.86
N LYS A 78 -1.81 -22.79 11.03
CA LYS A 78 -2.59 -22.17 9.96
C LYS A 78 -2.96 -20.77 10.39
N ILE A 79 -2.76 -19.81 9.50
CA ILE A 79 -3.13 -18.41 9.71
C ILE A 79 -4.15 -18.05 8.64
N PHE A 80 -5.30 -17.54 9.07
CA PHE A 80 -6.42 -17.29 8.19
C PHE A 80 -6.43 -15.81 7.76
N ALA A 81 -6.51 -15.59 6.45
CA ALA A 81 -6.85 -14.31 5.86
C ALA A 81 -8.35 -14.32 5.54
N THR A 82 -9.11 -13.46 6.20
CA THR A 82 -10.54 -13.29 5.93
C THR A 82 -10.72 -12.40 4.72
N LEU A 83 -11.49 -12.88 3.74
CA LEU A 83 -11.75 -12.15 2.52
C LEU A 83 -12.90 -11.15 2.73
N THR A 84 -12.69 -9.92 2.27
CA THR A 84 -13.67 -8.82 2.30
C THR A 84 -13.99 -8.36 0.89
N ASN A 85 -15.25 -7.94 0.69
CA ASN A 85 -15.76 -7.49 -0.59
C ASN A 85 -15.64 -5.98 -0.68
N TRP A 86 -14.98 -5.50 -1.73
CA TRP A 86 -14.83 -4.08 -2.04
C TRP A 86 -15.47 -3.76 -3.37
N ARG A 87 -16.21 -2.69 -3.44
CA ARG A 87 -16.78 -2.18 -4.68
C ARG A 87 -16.86 -0.66 -4.63
N ILE A 88 -16.66 -0.07 -5.79
CA ILE A 88 -16.89 1.35 -6.04
C ILE A 88 -17.65 1.48 -7.36
N GLY A 89 -18.53 2.42 -7.47
CA GLY A 89 -19.28 2.65 -8.72
C GLY A 89 -19.95 4.00 -8.71
N ASP A 90 -20.15 4.56 -9.90
CA ASP A 90 -20.84 5.81 -10.12
C ASP A 90 -21.69 5.74 -11.40
N TYR A 91 -22.71 6.59 -11.48
CA TYR A 91 -23.61 6.70 -12.62
C TYR A 91 -23.22 7.89 -13.49
N THR A 92 -23.18 7.68 -14.80
CA THR A 92 -23.07 8.75 -15.80
C THR A 92 -24.37 8.82 -16.57
N ASP A 93 -25.09 9.93 -16.47
CA ASP A 93 -26.34 10.16 -17.19
C ASP A 93 -26.06 10.33 -18.69
N LEU A 94 -27.02 9.87 -19.52
CA LEU A 94 -26.97 10.05 -20.98
C LEU A 94 -27.03 11.54 -21.37
N PHE A 95 -27.79 12.34 -20.62
CA PHE A 95 -27.92 13.78 -20.89
C PHE A 95 -26.63 14.53 -20.57
N ASP A 96 -26.01 14.24 -19.44
CA ASP A 96 -24.71 14.82 -19.04
C ASP A 96 -23.63 14.48 -20.06
N GLN A 97 -23.64 13.26 -20.59
CA GLN A 97 -22.69 12.84 -21.62
C GLN A 97 -22.90 13.57 -22.96
N ALA A 98 -24.15 13.96 -23.29
CA ALA A 98 -24.45 14.74 -24.49
C ALA A 98 -24.06 16.23 -24.35
N GLU A 99 -24.07 16.76 -23.12
CA GLU A 99 -23.68 18.13 -22.81
C GLU A 99 -22.15 18.31 -22.66
N THR A 100 -21.49 17.26 -22.13
CA THR A 100 -20.02 17.24 -21.95
C THR A 100 -19.36 16.47 -23.10
N ASN A 101 -18.43 17.09 -23.81
CA ASN A 101 -17.69 16.43 -24.90
C ASN A 101 -16.54 15.52 -24.37
N ILE A 102 -16.71 14.91 -23.20
CA ILE A 102 -15.70 14.13 -22.50
C ILE A 102 -16.21 12.71 -22.27
N ASP A 103 -15.39 11.69 -22.49
CA ASP A 103 -15.71 10.32 -22.11
C ASP A 103 -15.44 10.10 -20.59
N GLU A 104 -16.34 10.60 -19.78
CA GLU A 104 -16.28 10.53 -18.31
C GLU A 104 -16.16 9.09 -17.80
N ARG A 105 -16.74 8.12 -18.51
CA ARG A 105 -16.72 6.69 -18.12
C ARG A 105 -15.30 6.12 -18.06
N MET A 106 -14.45 6.49 -19.02
CA MET A 106 -13.05 6.03 -19.02
C MET A 106 -12.25 6.64 -17.87
N GLU A 107 -12.47 7.90 -17.55
CA GLU A 107 -11.81 8.58 -16.46
C GLU A 107 -12.26 8.06 -15.09
N LEU A 108 -13.56 7.79 -14.93
CA LEU A 108 -14.09 7.11 -13.75
C LEU A 108 -13.47 5.72 -13.56
N ALA A 109 -13.33 4.94 -14.63
CA ALA A 109 -12.71 3.62 -14.55
C ALA A 109 -11.26 3.69 -14.07
N LYS A 110 -10.47 4.68 -14.52
CA LYS A 110 -9.09 4.91 -14.04
C LYS A 110 -9.07 5.32 -12.56
N SER A 111 -9.97 6.20 -12.15
CA SER A 111 -10.09 6.63 -10.75
C SER A 111 -10.46 5.45 -9.85
N PHE A 112 -11.40 4.61 -10.27
CA PHE A 112 -11.83 3.43 -9.52
C PHE A 112 -10.74 2.37 -9.40
N ALA A 113 -9.94 2.17 -10.45
CA ALA A 113 -8.80 1.27 -10.40
C ALA A 113 -7.80 1.70 -9.31
N LYS A 114 -7.52 3.01 -9.20
CA LYS A 114 -6.67 3.56 -8.14
C LYS A 114 -7.29 3.39 -6.75
N SER A 115 -8.60 3.59 -6.61
CA SER A 115 -9.30 3.38 -5.33
C SER A 115 -9.26 1.92 -4.88
N ILE A 116 -9.46 0.97 -5.77
CA ILE A 116 -9.33 -0.46 -5.45
C ILE A 116 -7.89 -0.81 -5.07
N GLY A 117 -6.88 -0.24 -5.75
CA GLY A 117 -5.48 -0.41 -5.35
C GLY A 117 -5.19 0.10 -3.93
N ARG A 118 -5.77 1.25 -3.54
CA ARG A 118 -5.67 1.76 -2.17
C ARG A 118 -6.37 0.88 -1.15
N ALA A 119 -7.53 0.31 -1.51
CA ALA A 119 -8.23 -0.64 -0.65
C ALA A 119 -7.42 -1.92 -0.43
N GLU A 120 -6.71 -2.40 -1.45
CA GLU A 120 -5.77 -3.53 -1.33
C GLU A 120 -4.60 -3.21 -0.40
N ASP A 121 -4.00 -2.02 -0.54
CA ASP A 121 -2.96 -1.53 0.40
C ASP A 121 -3.50 -1.45 1.84
N GLN A 122 -4.75 -0.98 2.02
CA GLN A 122 -5.37 -0.90 3.34
C GLN A 122 -5.49 -2.27 4.01
N LEU A 123 -5.83 -3.31 3.26
CA LEU A 123 -5.88 -4.68 3.80
C LEU A 123 -4.52 -5.14 4.29
N ILE A 124 -3.46 -4.85 3.53
CA ILE A 124 -2.09 -5.21 3.90
C ILE A 124 -1.64 -4.43 5.15
N ILE A 125 -1.86 -3.11 5.16
CA ILE A 125 -1.49 -2.24 6.29
C ILE A 125 -2.26 -2.64 7.56
N ASN A 126 -3.54 -2.93 7.46
CA ASN A 126 -4.34 -3.40 8.59
C ASN A 126 -3.81 -4.73 9.14
N ALA A 127 -3.41 -5.67 8.27
CA ALA A 127 -2.81 -6.92 8.71
C ALA A 127 -1.49 -6.68 9.45
N LEU A 128 -0.63 -5.78 8.96
CA LEU A 128 0.62 -5.41 9.64
C LEU A 128 0.37 -4.72 10.98
N ASN A 129 -0.63 -3.84 11.06
CA ASN A 129 -0.96 -3.08 12.26
C ASN A 129 -1.61 -3.94 13.36
N THR A 130 -2.40 -4.93 12.97
CA THR A 130 -3.09 -5.83 13.93
C THR A 130 -2.27 -7.05 14.32
N ALA A 131 -1.12 -7.27 13.69
CA ALA A 131 -0.26 -8.41 13.99
C ALA A 131 0.27 -8.33 15.42
N THR A 132 0.20 -9.44 16.13
CA THR A 132 0.76 -9.62 17.48
C THR A 132 2.05 -10.42 17.41
N GLY A 133 2.96 -10.19 18.37
CA GLY A 133 4.23 -10.91 18.43
C GLY A 133 5.20 -10.53 17.32
N LEU A 134 5.22 -9.26 16.92
CA LEU A 134 6.17 -8.74 15.94
C LEU A 134 7.63 -9.02 16.34
N ALA A 135 8.53 -9.08 15.37
CA ALA A 135 9.97 -9.23 15.57
C ALA A 135 10.53 -8.17 16.53
N GLY A 136 9.97 -6.96 16.49
CA GLY A 136 10.32 -5.87 17.36
C GLY A 136 9.50 -4.61 17.06
N ALA A 137 9.57 -3.67 17.99
CA ALA A 137 9.01 -2.32 17.83
C ALA A 137 10.10 -1.30 18.10
N VAL A 138 10.32 -0.39 17.16
CA VAL A 138 11.25 0.73 17.32
C VAL A 138 10.43 1.95 17.69
N THR A 139 10.65 2.46 18.91
CA THR A 139 9.87 3.58 19.45
C THR A 139 10.25 4.91 18.81
N ALA A 140 9.36 5.91 18.92
CA ALA A 140 9.62 7.27 18.44
C ALA A 140 10.86 7.92 19.09
N ASN A 141 11.18 7.54 20.33
CA ASN A 141 12.31 8.09 21.08
C ASN A 141 13.60 7.27 20.95
N TYR A 142 13.66 6.31 20.02
CA TYR A 142 14.88 5.57 19.76
C TYR A 142 15.93 6.46 19.09
N GLY A 143 17.12 6.56 19.70
CA GLY A 143 18.19 7.42 19.22
C GLY A 143 18.07 8.91 19.60
N GLY A 144 17.03 9.31 20.35
CA GLY A 144 16.78 10.68 20.78
C GLY A 144 15.31 10.92 21.12
N THR A 145 14.95 12.15 21.50
CA THR A 145 13.57 12.51 21.81
C THR A 145 12.85 12.90 20.51
N SER A 146 11.70 12.27 20.23
CA SER A 146 10.83 12.62 19.08
C SER A 146 11.59 12.61 17.75
N THR A 147 12.27 11.49 17.46
CA THR A 147 13.09 11.36 16.24
C THR A 147 12.26 10.90 15.05
N GLY A 148 12.59 11.43 13.86
CA GLY A 148 12.09 10.96 12.57
C GLY A 148 12.56 9.55 12.24
N LEU A 149 12.56 9.18 10.96
CA LEU A 149 13.14 7.93 10.51
C LEU A 149 14.66 8.07 10.37
N THR A 150 15.38 7.73 11.44
CA THR A 150 16.83 7.83 11.49
C THR A 150 17.52 6.58 10.93
N ALA A 151 18.78 6.70 10.51
CA ALA A 151 19.61 5.58 10.08
C ALA A 151 19.75 4.52 11.20
N ASP A 152 19.79 4.95 12.46
CA ASP A 152 19.86 4.06 13.61
C ASP A 152 18.57 3.24 13.79
N LYS A 153 17.38 3.84 13.54
CA LYS A 153 16.11 3.10 13.54
C LYS A 153 16.09 2.03 12.45
N LEU A 154 16.59 2.37 11.25
CA LEU A 154 16.68 1.43 10.13
C LEU A 154 17.62 0.27 10.42
N ARG A 155 18.82 0.55 10.97
CA ARG A 155 19.77 -0.49 11.40
C ARG A 155 19.17 -1.37 12.49
N HIS A 156 18.44 -0.78 13.43
CA HIS A 156 17.78 -1.51 14.51
C HIS A 156 16.67 -2.42 14.00
N ALA A 157 15.82 -1.91 13.10
CA ALA A 157 14.79 -2.72 12.43
C ALA A 157 15.42 -3.89 11.66
N LYS A 158 16.50 -3.63 10.91
CA LYS A 158 17.26 -4.68 10.21
C LYS A 158 17.83 -5.72 11.15
N ARG A 159 18.37 -5.28 12.29
CA ARG A 159 18.87 -6.20 13.32
C ARG A 159 17.79 -7.13 13.83
N TYR A 160 16.57 -6.62 14.11
CA TYR A 160 15.47 -7.46 14.56
C TYR A 160 15.11 -8.55 13.53
N LEU A 161 15.00 -8.20 12.24
CA LEU A 161 14.74 -9.18 11.20
C LEU A 161 15.82 -10.24 11.09
N MET A 162 17.11 -9.82 11.14
CA MET A 162 18.25 -10.74 11.11
C MET A 162 18.29 -11.66 12.33
N GLN A 163 17.99 -11.13 13.52
CA GLN A 163 17.98 -11.86 14.78
C GLN A 163 16.93 -13.00 14.76
N ASN A 164 15.82 -12.76 14.09
CA ASN A 164 14.76 -13.75 13.90
C ASN A 164 14.93 -14.59 12.62
N GLN A 165 16.13 -14.57 12.03
CA GLN A 165 16.49 -15.36 10.84
C GLN A 165 15.66 -15.06 9.58
N ALA A 166 14.95 -13.94 9.54
CA ALA A 166 14.27 -13.44 8.35
C ALA A 166 15.29 -12.82 7.37
N SER A 167 16.37 -13.57 7.05
CA SER A 167 17.52 -13.04 6.30
C SER A 167 17.53 -13.42 4.82
N GLY A 168 16.70 -14.37 4.42
CA GLY A 168 16.74 -14.96 3.07
C GLY A 168 15.82 -14.30 2.04
N GLY A 169 15.02 -13.29 2.44
CA GLY A 169 13.99 -12.70 1.60
C GLY A 169 14.26 -11.26 1.18
N GLU A 170 13.32 -10.74 0.38
CA GLU A 170 13.27 -9.32 0.04
C GLU A 170 12.60 -8.55 1.18
N HIS A 171 13.32 -7.56 1.74
CA HIS A 171 12.79 -6.72 2.80
C HIS A 171 12.23 -5.43 2.22
N TYR A 172 11.03 -5.08 2.66
CA TYR A 172 10.34 -3.86 2.29
C TYR A 172 10.15 -2.96 3.50
N LEU A 173 10.10 -1.66 3.25
CA LEU A 173 9.82 -0.65 4.24
C LEU A 173 8.77 0.31 3.69
N ALA A 174 7.61 0.39 4.33
CA ALA A 174 6.61 1.42 4.07
C ALA A 174 6.80 2.58 5.04
N THR A 175 6.94 3.78 4.51
CA THR A 175 7.10 5.01 5.28
C THR A 175 6.44 6.20 4.58
N THR A 176 6.25 7.30 5.31
CA THR A 176 5.75 8.57 4.75
C THR A 176 6.86 9.35 4.04
N ALA A 177 6.50 10.34 3.22
CA ALA A 177 7.47 11.24 2.57
C ALA A 177 8.28 12.01 3.62
N ILE A 178 7.66 12.44 4.73
CA ILE A 178 8.36 13.09 5.85
C ILE A 178 9.38 12.13 6.49
N GLY A 179 8.99 10.85 6.68
CA GLY A 179 9.91 9.83 7.17
C GLY A 179 11.12 9.64 6.25
N LEU A 180 10.89 9.65 4.95
CA LEU A 180 11.98 9.60 3.98
C LEU A 180 12.86 10.84 4.02
N GLU A 181 12.29 12.04 4.08
CA GLU A 181 13.01 13.30 4.18
C GLU A 181 13.94 13.31 5.41
N THR A 182 13.42 12.90 6.58
CA THR A 182 14.23 12.81 7.80
C THR A 182 15.35 11.78 7.69
N ALA A 183 15.11 10.65 7.02
CA ALA A 183 16.15 9.66 6.77
C ALA A 183 17.25 10.20 5.86
N LEU A 184 16.90 10.94 4.82
CA LEU A 184 17.85 11.56 3.90
C LEU A 184 18.66 12.68 4.56
N ALA A 185 18.01 13.53 5.37
CA ALA A 185 18.67 14.65 6.05
C ALA A 185 19.78 14.17 7.01
N GLU A 186 19.59 13.06 7.70
CA GLU A 186 20.60 12.49 8.60
C GLU A 186 21.83 11.93 7.86
N ILE A 187 21.64 11.48 6.64
CA ILE A 187 22.68 10.84 5.83
C ILE A 187 23.55 11.85 5.10
N GLU A 188 23.02 13.02 4.77
CA GLU A 188 23.84 14.13 4.27
C GLU A 188 24.93 14.55 5.25
N VAL A 189 24.74 14.28 6.54
CA VAL A 189 25.69 14.57 7.61
C VAL A 189 26.77 13.47 7.75
N THR A 190 26.50 12.24 7.30
CA THR A 190 27.44 11.11 7.40
C THR A 190 28.12 10.84 6.05
N SER A 191 29.20 11.56 5.76
CA SER A 191 29.88 11.59 4.45
C SER A 191 30.39 10.25 3.90
N ALA A 192 30.46 9.19 4.69
CA ALA A 192 30.95 7.87 4.26
C ALA A 192 29.90 7.05 3.49
N ASP A 193 28.60 7.25 3.75
CA ASP A 193 27.50 6.52 3.12
C ASP A 193 26.89 7.27 1.91
N TYR A 194 27.41 8.43 1.57
CA TYR A 194 26.88 9.31 0.52
C TYR A 194 26.81 8.63 -0.87
N GLN A 195 27.71 7.71 -1.17
CA GLN A 195 27.70 7.01 -2.46
C GLN A 195 26.53 6.00 -2.56
N THR A 196 26.17 5.33 -1.48
CA THR A 196 25.05 4.38 -1.46
C THR A 196 23.71 5.12 -1.46
N MET A 197 23.68 6.34 -0.96
CA MET A 197 22.50 7.18 -0.82
C MET A 197 22.22 8.08 -2.02
N ARG A 198 23.20 8.33 -2.86
CA ARG A 198 23.02 8.98 -4.16
C ARG A 198 21.96 8.25 -5.01
N VAL A 199 21.81 6.96 -4.77
CA VAL A 199 20.79 6.09 -5.35
C VAL A 199 19.38 6.42 -4.84
N LEU A 200 19.22 6.93 -3.61
CA LEU A 200 17.91 7.33 -3.05
C LEU A 200 17.48 8.74 -3.50
N VAL A 201 18.42 9.63 -3.72
CA VAL A 201 18.17 11.03 -4.16
C VAL A 201 17.73 11.07 -5.64
N ASP A 202 18.12 10.09 -6.42
CA ASP A 202 17.72 9.95 -7.81
C ASP A 202 16.27 9.44 -7.90
N ALA A 203 15.35 10.33 -7.81
CA ALA A 203 13.88 10.38 -7.94
C ALA A 203 13.04 9.11 -8.28
N ASN A 204 13.62 7.94 -8.44
CA ASN A 204 12.94 6.70 -8.81
C ASN A 204 13.11 5.66 -7.70
N LEU A 205 12.40 5.89 -6.57
CA LEU A 205 12.47 5.10 -5.34
C LEU A 205 11.89 3.69 -5.44
N ASP A 206 11.12 3.40 -6.48
CA ASP A 206 10.32 2.18 -6.55
C ASP A 206 11.10 0.87 -6.60
N ASN A 207 12.41 0.89 -6.83
CA ASN A 207 13.24 -0.32 -6.87
C ASN A 207 14.61 -0.17 -6.21
N LYS A 208 14.87 0.92 -5.50
CA LYS A 208 16.18 1.16 -4.90
C LYS A 208 16.25 0.67 -3.46
N GLN A 209 17.36 0.07 -3.13
CA GLN A 209 17.63 -0.56 -1.83
C GLN A 209 18.59 0.30 -1.03
N ALA A 210 18.16 0.71 0.18
CA ALA A 210 19.05 1.31 1.16
C ALA A 210 18.89 0.59 2.49
N PHE A 211 19.97 0.42 3.24
CA PHE A 211 20.02 -0.35 4.50
C PHE A 211 19.45 -1.79 4.36
N GLY A 212 19.41 -2.32 3.15
CA GLY A 212 18.82 -3.63 2.87
C GLY A 212 17.30 -3.66 2.83
N PHE A 213 16.64 -2.51 2.68
CA PHE A 213 15.19 -2.37 2.48
C PHE A 213 14.87 -1.76 1.12
N LYS A 214 13.79 -2.21 0.51
CA LYS A 214 13.14 -1.56 -0.63
C LYS A 214 12.08 -0.61 -0.08
N PHE A 215 12.23 0.69 -0.33
CA PHE A 215 11.32 1.70 0.21
C PHE A 215 10.04 1.78 -0.61
N LYS A 216 8.92 1.92 0.10
CA LYS A 216 7.60 2.26 -0.45
C LYS A 216 7.06 3.46 0.31
N ILE A 217 6.71 4.52 -0.45
CA ILE A 217 6.21 5.76 0.14
C ILE A 217 4.69 5.69 0.15
N ILE A 218 4.13 5.76 1.35
CA ILE A 218 2.69 5.76 1.58
C ILE A 218 2.40 6.81 2.64
N GLU A 219 1.59 7.80 2.26
CA GLU A 219 1.20 8.85 3.20
C GLU A 219 0.17 8.38 4.22
N ASN A 220 0.04 9.13 5.31
CA ASN A 220 -1.05 8.98 6.26
C ASN A 220 -2.32 9.53 5.62
N ARG A 221 -3.15 8.66 5.08
CA ARG A 221 -4.42 8.96 4.41
C ARG A 221 -5.50 8.01 4.91
N LEU A 222 -6.76 8.40 4.76
CA LEU A 222 -7.90 7.62 5.25
C LEU A 222 -8.03 6.25 4.58
N GLU A 223 -7.64 6.15 3.30
CA GLU A 223 -7.76 4.92 2.51
C GLU A 223 -6.38 4.50 2.00
N GLY A 224 -5.93 3.32 2.39
CA GLY A 224 -4.63 2.76 2.02
C GLY A 224 -3.45 3.55 2.60
N GLY A 225 -3.64 4.24 3.73
CA GLY A 225 -2.63 5.03 4.41
C GLY A 225 -2.01 4.33 5.62
N LEU A 226 -0.82 4.79 6.02
CA LEU A 226 -0.16 4.33 7.23
C LEU A 226 -0.91 4.82 8.47
N PRO A 227 -1.10 3.99 9.51
CA PRO A 227 -1.82 4.38 10.71
C PRO A 227 -0.99 5.32 11.58
N THR A 228 -1.68 6.21 12.30
CA THR A 228 -1.06 7.06 13.31
C THR A 228 -0.72 6.26 14.56
N ALA A 229 0.49 6.45 15.08
CA ALA A 229 0.92 5.89 16.37
C ALA A 229 0.47 6.80 17.54
N SER A 230 0.47 8.12 17.30
CA SER A 230 0.01 9.16 18.20
C SER A 230 -0.31 10.42 17.39
N THR A 231 -0.75 11.50 18.03
CA THR A 231 -1.05 12.80 17.38
C THR A 231 0.12 13.36 16.54
N THR A 232 1.35 12.94 16.84
CA THR A 232 2.57 13.46 16.19
C THR A 232 3.45 12.38 15.57
N CYS A 233 3.01 11.12 15.60
CA CYS A 233 3.80 9.98 15.11
C CYS A 233 2.97 9.11 14.18
N VAL A 234 3.60 8.62 13.12
CA VAL A 234 3.05 7.66 12.18
C VAL A 234 3.82 6.35 12.28
N TYR A 235 3.12 5.22 12.16
CA TYR A 235 3.77 3.93 12.05
C TYR A 235 4.33 3.73 10.64
N SER A 236 5.61 3.39 10.57
CA SER A 236 6.25 2.77 9.42
C SER A 236 6.44 1.29 9.71
N TYR A 237 6.34 0.46 8.68
CA TYR A 237 6.52 -0.99 8.83
C TYR A 237 7.67 -1.47 7.96
N ALA A 238 8.52 -2.32 8.55
CA ALA A 238 9.53 -3.06 7.83
C ALA A 238 9.19 -4.55 7.90
N TRP A 239 9.17 -5.25 6.76
CA TRP A 239 8.81 -6.67 6.73
C TRP A 239 9.56 -7.44 5.65
N ASP A 240 9.64 -8.76 5.83
CA ASP A 240 10.04 -9.69 4.79
C ASP A 240 8.84 -10.09 3.93
N LYS A 241 9.04 -10.17 2.62
CA LYS A 241 7.99 -10.52 1.64
C LYS A 241 7.24 -11.81 1.99
N ALA A 242 7.94 -12.80 2.49
CA ALA A 242 7.36 -14.08 2.84
C ALA A 242 6.53 -14.06 4.12
N SER A 243 6.74 -13.04 4.97
CA SER A 243 6.08 -12.91 6.28
C SER A 243 4.62 -12.49 6.20
N THR A 244 4.22 -11.85 5.11
CA THR A 244 2.86 -11.31 4.93
C THR A 244 2.23 -11.89 3.66
N GLY A 245 0.98 -12.32 3.74
CA GLY A 245 0.24 -12.90 2.64
C GLY A 245 -1.01 -12.11 2.29
N LEU A 246 -1.27 -11.99 1.00
CA LEU A 246 -2.49 -11.45 0.41
C LEU A 246 -3.20 -12.56 -0.35
N ALA A 247 -4.45 -12.81 -0.01
CA ALA A 247 -5.31 -13.78 -0.68
C ALA A 247 -6.36 -13.02 -1.48
N THR A 248 -6.50 -13.33 -2.77
CA THR A 248 -7.44 -12.67 -3.67
C THR A 248 -8.37 -13.70 -4.29
N ALA A 249 -9.68 -13.51 -4.10
CA ALA A 249 -10.72 -14.34 -4.72
C ALA A 249 -11.19 -13.74 -6.04
N ILE A 250 -11.46 -12.44 -6.06
CA ILE A 250 -11.83 -11.69 -7.27
C ILE A 250 -10.75 -10.63 -7.47
N GLU A 251 -10.01 -10.77 -8.57
CA GLU A 251 -9.04 -9.76 -8.99
C GLU A 251 -9.72 -8.43 -9.29
N PRO A 252 -9.01 -7.29 -9.13
CA PRO A 252 -9.55 -5.99 -9.51
C PRO A 252 -10.06 -6.00 -10.94
N GLN A 253 -11.34 -5.74 -11.14
CA GLN A 253 -11.96 -5.67 -12.46
C GLN A 253 -12.97 -4.55 -12.52
N SER A 254 -12.92 -3.80 -13.61
CA SER A 254 -13.85 -2.71 -13.90
C SER A 254 -14.82 -3.11 -15.00
N ARG A 255 -16.07 -2.68 -14.86
CA ARG A 255 -17.15 -2.88 -15.86
C ARG A 255 -17.91 -1.59 -16.02
N VAL A 256 -18.46 -1.41 -17.22
CA VAL A 256 -19.38 -0.33 -17.56
C VAL A 256 -20.62 -0.96 -18.17
N ASP A 257 -21.73 -0.86 -17.47
CA ASP A 257 -23.01 -1.47 -17.87
C ASP A 257 -24.09 -0.38 -17.99
N PHE A 258 -24.91 -0.45 -19.06
CA PHE A 258 -26.07 0.43 -19.19
C PHE A 258 -27.20 -0.10 -18.33
N ILE A 259 -27.80 0.76 -17.51
CA ILE A 259 -28.94 0.43 -16.64
C ILE A 259 -30.18 1.11 -17.17
N PRO A 260 -31.09 0.36 -17.85
CA PRO A 260 -32.26 0.92 -18.48
C PRO A 260 -33.24 1.60 -17.51
N VAL A 261 -33.31 1.13 -16.26
CA VAL A 261 -34.19 1.69 -15.23
C VAL A 261 -33.82 3.12 -14.86
N ASN A 262 -32.53 3.42 -14.89
CA ASN A 262 -32.00 4.74 -14.53
C ASN A 262 -31.69 5.60 -15.75
N GLY A 263 -31.74 5.04 -16.97
CA GLY A 263 -31.34 5.74 -18.19
C GLY A 263 -29.85 6.17 -18.19
N ALA A 264 -29.01 5.51 -17.40
CA ALA A 264 -27.65 5.91 -17.12
C ALA A 264 -26.66 4.73 -17.28
N TRP A 265 -25.41 5.06 -17.51
CA TRP A 265 -24.29 4.11 -17.47
C TRP A 265 -23.78 3.97 -16.05
N LEU A 266 -23.66 2.73 -15.56
CA LEU A 266 -22.99 2.42 -14.31
C LEU A 266 -21.55 1.98 -14.59
N SER A 267 -20.60 2.82 -14.23
CA SER A 267 -19.20 2.42 -14.14
C SER A 267 -18.94 1.85 -12.76
N GLN A 268 -18.40 0.62 -12.67
CA GLN A 268 -18.12 -0.01 -11.38
C GLN A 268 -16.82 -0.79 -11.40
N SER A 269 -16.16 -0.83 -10.25
CA SER A 269 -15.02 -1.71 -10.01
C SER A 269 -15.27 -2.55 -8.79
N ILE A 270 -14.89 -3.83 -8.86
CA ILE A 270 -15.07 -4.81 -7.80
C ILE A 270 -13.75 -5.51 -7.47
N TYR A 271 -13.58 -5.87 -6.21
CA TYR A 271 -12.44 -6.61 -5.71
C TYR A 271 -12.85 -7.44 -4.49
N MET A 272 -12.30 -8.64 -4.35
CA MET A 272 -12.47 -9.46 -3.15
C MET A 272 -11.12 -10.01 -2.71
N GLY A 273 -10.64 -9.58 -1.55
CA GLY A 273 -9.36 -10.01 -1.02
C GLY A 273 -9.28 -9.88 0.49
N GLY A 274 -8.21 -10.42 1.05
CA GLY A 274 -7.88 -10.36 2.46
C GLY A 274 -6.40 -10.59 2.69
N SER A 275 -5.84 -9.97 3.72
CA SER A 275 -4.42 -10.08 4.07
C SER A 275 -4.25 -10.62 5.48
N ALA A 276 -3.15 -11.32 5.72
CA ALA A 276 -2.75 -11.77 7.05
C ALA A 276 -1.22 -11.84 7.16
N VAL A 277 -0.70 -11.57 8.35
CA VAL A 277 0.71 -11.78 8.67
C VAL A 277 0.91 -13.26 8.99
N ILE A 278 1.65 -13.95 8.13
CA ILE A 278 1.94 -15.39 8.23
C ILE A 278 2.97 -15.65 9.34
N ASP A 279 4.00 -14.81 9.39
CA ASP A 279 5.04 -14.88 10.42
C ASP A 279 5.33 -13.49 10.99
N ALA A 280 4.86 -13.24 12.21
CA ALA A 280 5.05 -11.97 12.88
C ALA A 280 6.53 -11.67 13.20
N LEU A 281 7.38 -12.70 13.30
CA LEU A 281 8.83 -12.53 13.49
C LEU A 281 9.54 -11.93 12.28
N GLY A 282 8.88 -11.88 11.12
CA GLY A 282 9.36 -11.20 9.91
C GLY A 282 8.83 -9.78 9.75
N VAL A 283 8.21 -9.18 10.79
CA VAL A 283 7.63 -7.82 10.73
C VAL A 283 8.15 -6.99 11.90
N VAL A 284 8.52 -5.74 11.63
CA VAL A 284 8.96 -4.74 12.61
C VAL A 284 8.14 -3.48 12.44
N SER A 285 7.58 -2.95 13.52
CA SER A 285 6.95 -1.63 13.54
C SER A 285 7.96 -0.56 13.96
N ILE A 286 7.90 0.60 13.30
CA ILE A 286 8.77 1.74 13.57
C ILE A 286 7.88 2.96 13.77
N SER A 287 7.93 3.58 14.93
CA SER A 287 7.27 4.86 15.17
C SER A 287 8.16 6.01 14.66
N VAL A 288 7.63 6.80 13.76
CA VAL A 288 8.32 7.94 13.14
C VAL A 288 7.62 9.22 13.57
N TYR A 289 8.39 10.17 14.12
CA TYR A 289 7.90 11.49 14.46
C TYR A 289 7.84 12.37 13.22
N GLY A 290 6.78 13.13 13.08
CA GLY A 290 6.51 13.99 11.93
C GLY A 290 5.26 13.49 11.19
N SER A 291 4.16 14.17 11.35
CA SER A 291 2.88 13.98 10.64
C SER A 291 2.49 15.26 9.93
#